data_5698b48e1a530784b52d09468c50a862
#
_entry.id   5698b48e1a530784b52d09468c50a862
#
_cell.length_a   1.000
_cell.length_b   1.000
_cell.length_c   1.000
_cell.angle_alpha   90.00
_cell.angle_beta   90.00
_cell.angle_gamma   90.00
#
_symmetry.space_group_name_H-M   'P 1'
#
loop_
_entity.id
_entity.type
_entity.pdbx_description
1 polymer ?
#
loop_
_entity_poly.entity_id
_entity_poly.type
_entity_poly.pdbx_seq_one_letter_code
_entity_poly.pdbx_strand_id
1 'polypeptide(L)'
;MQSVFKHLSAAAIIVALCSVSTFASDWDRGVALYNKAEYRAALVEFQDIVMERPDAAGAWYYIGLCEFKLKRYDRVELPLSHAIDLLEIQTPSSADIGGAWYTIGISHYLQAAYEKSIEPLKRYIDVTLKARREVDASARTALARAYFFLDRHDEALPLLASTAGEKPAGSPERAKESAANAYYRGAIYFKREDDDRAIASLREAVRGNPEDVAALELLAESLMRKARKPKSEALWSEAAETGEKLKAIRDDLKTANILGRAYLGAQRFDSAVAPLEKLAKANTDNGQAWLYYGIALSRSGRMRKAMEALEIAIQLNPESIPALSELGYVYEADKQYQQALRIYEKAYAASNDAAIKATTERVRALAAQQP
;
A
#
# COMPACT_ATOMS: atom_id res chain seq x y z
N MET A 1 -37.95 -73.19 -4.82
CA MET A 1 -37.78 -71.72 -5.09
C MET A 1 -37.45 -70.86 -3.86
N GLN A 2 -37.11 -71.41 -2.71
CA GLN A 2 -36.78 -70.62 -1.50
C GLN A 2 -35.29 -70.56 -1.16
N SER A 3 -34.41 -71.21 -1.94
CA SER A 3 -32.95 -71.25 -1.62
C SER A 3 -32.14 -70.18 -2.40
N VAL A 4 -32.66 -69.59 -3.47
CA VAL A 4 -31.94 -68.60 -4.30
C VAL A 4 -32.00 -67.18 -3.72
N PHE A 5 -33.06 -66.84 -2.96
CA PHE A 5 -33.20 -65.49 -2.39
C PHE A 5 -32.34 -65.21 -1.14
N LYS A 6 -31.84 -66.26 -0.45
CA LYS A 6 -31.00 -66.09 0.74
C LYS A 6 -29.54 -65.74 0.43
N HIS A 7 -29.05 -66.07 -0.75
CA HIS A 7 -27.65 -65.76 -1.11
C HIS A 7 -27.48 -64.41 -1.77
N LEU A 8 -28.52 -63.85 -2.40
CA LEU A 8 -28.48 -62.51 -2.99
C LEU A 8 -28.48 -61.40 -1.93
N SER A 9 -29.15 -61.60 -0.80
CA SER A 9 -29.16 -60.60 0.29
C SER A 9 -27.82 -60.49 1.06
N ALA A 10 -27.12 -61.62 1.27
CA ALA A 10 -25.84 -61.65 1.96
C ALA A 10 -24.71 -61.05 1.11
N ALA A 11 -24.68 -61.35 -0.20
CA ALA A 11 -23.69 -60.76 -1.11
C ALA A 11 -23.87 -59.25 -1.29
N ALA A 12 -25.13 -58.76 -1.37
CA ALA A 12 -25.41 -57.33 -1.50
C ALA A 12 -25.07 -56.56 -0.18
N ILE A 13 -25.28 -57.17 0.99
CA ILE A 13 -24.92 -56.59 2.27
C ILE A 13 -23.39 -56.62 2.47
N ILE A 14 -22.69 -57.67 2.05
CA ILE A 14 -21.23 -57.75 2.14
C ILE A 14 -20.57 -56.72 1.19
N VAL A 15 -21.07 -56.56 -0.03
CA VAL A 15 -20.57 -55.54 -0.97
C VAL A 15 -20.85 -54.12 -0.42
N ALA A 16 -22.01 -53.87 0.14
CA ALA A 16 -22.32 -52.58 0.74
C ALA A 16 -21.46 -52.29 2.00
N LEU A 17 -21.20 -53.33 2.85
CA LEU A 17 -20.33 -53.19 4.01
C LEU A 17 -18.85 -53.04 3.63
N CYS A 18 -18.39 -53.72 2.60
CA CYS A 18 -17.03 -53.54 2.07
C CYS A 18 -16.83 -52.18 1.44
N SER A 19 -17.80 -51.63 0.70
CA SER A 19 -17.72 -50.32 0.10
C SER A 19 -17.73 -49.20 1.16
N VAL A 20 -18.51 -49.34 2.23
CA VAL A 20 -18.52 -48.42 3.36
C VAL A 20 -17.21 -48.44 4.14
N SER A 21 -16.61 -49.62 4.32
CA SER A 21 -15.34 -49.74 5.05
C SER A 21 -14.14 -49.21 4.28
N THR A 22 -14.11 -49.38 2.96
CA THR A 22 -13.06 -48.82 2.08
C THR A 22 -13.15 -47.29 2.05
N PHE A 23 -14.35 -46.77 1.88
CA PHE A 23 -14.59 -45.32 1.86
C PHE A 23 -14.13 -44.63 3.15
N ALA A 24 -14.47 -45.20 4.35
CA ALA A 24 -14.02 -44.65 5.60
C ALA A 24 -12.49 -44.67 5.72
N SER A 25 -11.83 -45.71 5.23
CA SER A 25 -10.37 -45.80 5.23
C SER A 25 -9.71 -44.76 4.29
N ASP A 26 -10.28 -44.53 3.12
CA ASP A 26 -9.76 -43.56 2.13
C ASP A 26 -9.99 -42.12 2.59
N TRP A 27 -11.14 -41.83 3.19
CA TRP A 27 -11.42 -40.55 3.82
C TRP A 27 -10.41 -40.24 4.95
N ASP A 28 -10.24 -41.17 5.89
CA ASP A 28 -9.34 -41.00 7.03
C ASP A 28 -7.89 -40.83 6.54
N ARG A 29 -7.50 -41.56 5.49
CA ARG A 29 -6.19 -41.44 4.87
C ARG A 29 -6.01 -40.05 4.23
N GLY A 30 -6.99 -39.55 3.47
CA GLY A 30 -6.98 -38.24 2.87
C GLY A 30 -6.82 -37.12 3.90
N VAL A 31 -7.62 -37.18 4.97
CA VAL A 31 -7.55 -36.22 6.10
C VAL A 31 -6.20 -36.31 6.83
N ALA A 32 -5.68 -37.52 7.04
CA ALA A 32 -4.38 -37.71 7.70
C ALA A 32 -3.24 -37.13 6.85
N LEU A 33 -3.26 -37.31 5.53
CA LEU A 33 -2.30 -36.70 4.59
C LEU A 33 -2.41 -35.17 4.58
N TYR A 34 -3.62 -34.63 4.56
CA TYR A 34 -3.83 -33.19 4.64
C TYR A 34 -3.24 -32.57 5.93
N ASN A 35 -3.49 -33.23 7.08
CA ASN A 35 -2.98 -32.79 8.39
C ASN A 35 -1.44 -32.88 8.49
N LYS A 36 -0.82 -33.79 7.73
CA LYS A 36 0.65 -33.86 7.58
C LYS A 36 1.22 -32.86 6.56
N ALA A 37 0.39 -32.00 5.98
CA ALA A 37 0.74 -31.08 4.91
C ALA A 37 1.19 -31.78 3.59
N GLU A 38 0.86 -33.04 3.42
CA GLU A 38 1.08 -33.83 2.20
C GLU A 38 -0.04 -33.57 1.18
N TYR A 39 -0.25 -32.28 0.83
CA TYR A 39 -1.43 -31.81 0.09
C TYR A 39 -1.61 -32.43 -1.29
N ARG A 40 -0.51 -32.83 -1.98
CA ARG A 40 -0.60 -33.50 -3.28
C ARG A 40 -1.17 -34.92 -3.16
N ALA A 41 -0.74 -35.65 -2.15
CA ALA A 41 -1.24 -36.99 -1.89
C ALA A 41 -2.70 -36.95 -1.38
N ALA A 42 -3.00 -36.03 -0.45
CA ALA A 42 -4.37 -35.80 0.02
C ALA A 42 -5.33 -35.46 -1.15
N LEU A 43 -4.88 -34.63 -2.09
CA LEU A 43 -5.68 -34.25 -3.27
C LEU A 43 -6.08 -35.46 -4.10
N VAL A 44 -5.17 -36.43 -4.33
CA VAL A 44 -5.46 -37.65 -5.06
C VAL A 44 -6.54 -38.48 -4.35
N GLU A 45 -6.38 -38.69 -3.04
CA GLU A 45 -7.38 -39.44 -2.24
C GLU A 45 -8.77 -38.81 -2.34
N PHE A 46 -8.87 -37.48 -2.19
CA PHE A 46 -10.17 -36.80 -2.27
C PHE A 46 -10.73 -36.79 -3.70
N GLN A 47 -9.88 -36.76 -4.74
CA GLN A 47 -10.32 -36.89 -6.14
C GLN A 47 -10.89 -38.30 -6.40
N ASP A 48 -10.27 -39.35 -5.90
CA ASP A 48 -10.78 -40.69 -6.01
C ASP A 48 -12.15 -40.85 -5.31
N ILE A 49 -12.29 -40.25 -4.12
CA ILE A 49 -13.58 -40.25 -3.41
C ILE A 49 -14.68 -39.57 -4.23
N VAL A 50 -14.45 -38.43 -4.85
CA VAL A 50 -15.51 -37.74 -5.63
C VAL A 50 -15.79 -38.41 -6.98
N MET A 51 -14.86 -39.20 -7.52
CA MET A 51 -15.12 -40.05 -8.69
C MET A 51 -16.11 -41.16 -8.38
N GLU A 52 -16.03 -41.76 -7.18
CA GLU A 52 -16.95 -42.79 -6.74
C GLU A 52 -18.26 -42.19 -6.16
N ARG A 53 -18.15 -41.06 -5.49
CA ARG A 53 -19.25 -40.39 -4.80
C ARG A 53 -19.23 -38.87 -5.11
N PRO A 54 -19.82 -38.49 -6.24
CA PRO A 54 -19.88 -37.05 -6.61
C PRO A 54 -20.61 -36.16 -5.63
N ASP A 55 -21.45 -36.72 -4.77
CA ASP A 55 -22.20 -36.06 -3.72
C ASP A 55 -21.42 -35.89 -2.38
N ALA A 56 -20.17 -36.31 -2.32
CA ALA A 56 -19.34 -36.20 -1.14
C ALA A 56 -18.85 -34.75 -0.93
N ALA A 57 -19.68 -33.90 -0.35
CA ALA A 57 -19.43 -32.46 -0.15
C ALA A 57 -18.09 -32.19 0.56
N GLY A 58 -17.77 -32.97 1.59
CA GLY A 58 -16.50 -32.83 2.33
C GLY A 58 -15.27 -33.10 1.47
N ALA A 59 -15.34 -34.06 0.53
CA ALA A 59 -14.21 -34.36 -0.35
C ALA A 59 -13.97 -33.21 -1.35
N TRP A 60 -15.03 -32.64 -1.94
CA TRP A 60 -14.93 -31.42 -2.74
C TRP A 60 -14.33 -30.25 -1.96
N TYR A 61 -14.73 -30.08 -0.70
CA TYR A 61 -14.18 -29.05 0.17
C TYR A 61 -12.66 -29.23 0.36
N TYR A 62 -12.22 -30.45 0.71
CA TYR A 62 -10.79 -30.74 0.87
C TYR A 62 -9.99 -30.66 -0.42
N ILE A 63 -10.56 -30.98 -1.58
CA ILE A 63 -9.93 -30.73 -2.89
C ILE A 63 -9.59 -29.23 -3.02
N GLY A 64 -10.57 -28.36 -2.79
CA GLY A 64 -10.34 -26.92 -2.84
C GLY A 64 -9.31 -26.41 -1.84
N LEU A 65 -9.34 -26.94 -0.59
CA LEU A 65 -8.32 -26.62 0.40
C LEU A 65 -6.92 -27.11 0.00
N CYS A 66 -6.79 -28.29 -0.59
CA CYS A 66 -5.51 -28.80 -1.10
C CYS A 66 -4.96 -27.91 -2.21
N GLU A 67 -5.79 -27.52 -3.19
CA GLU A 67 -5.38 -26.61 -4.26
C GLU A 67 -4.94 -25.24 -3.72
N PHE A 68 -5.65 -24.71 -2.71
CA PHE A 68 -5.26 -23.49 -2.02
C PHE A 68 -3.89 -23.62 -1.32
N LYS A 69 -3.67 -24.69 -0.57
CA LYS A 69 -2.38 -24.95 0.12
C LYS A 69 -1.24 -25.17 -0.87
N LEU A 70 -1.53 -25.73 -2.04
CA LEU A 70 -0.58 -25.87 -3.14
C LEU A 70 -0.36 -24.55 -3.93
N LYS A 71 -1.01 -23.45 -3.52
CA LYS A 71 -0.98 -22.13 -4.17
C LYS A 71 -1.49 -22.13 -5.61
N ARG A 72 -2.34 -23.09 -5.98
CA ARG A 72 -3.02 -23.18 -7.27
C ARG A 72 -4.36 -22.46 -7.21
N TYR A 73 -4.30 -21.16 -7.00
CA TYR A 73 -5.46 -20.34 -6.65
C TYR A 73 -6.54 -20.33 -7.76
N ASP A 74 -6.14 -20.51 -9.00
CA ASP A 74 -7.01 -20.64 -10.18
C ASP A 74 -7.90 -21.90 -10.15
N ARG A 75 -7.54 -22.91 -9.35
CA ARG A 75 -8.26 -24.20 -9.24
C ARG A 75 -9.12 -24.31 -7.99
N VAL A 76 -9.17 -23.29 -7.17
CA VAL A 76 -9.84 -23.31 -5.86
C VAL A 76 -11.36 -23.15 -5.98
N GLU A 77 -11.82 -22.24 -6.85
CA GLU A 77 -13.22 -21.83 -6.92
C GLU A 77 -14.16 -22.98 -7.29
N LEU A 78 -13.84 -23.73 -8.34
CA LEU A 78 -14.71 -24.78 -8.84
C LEU A 78 -15.06 -25.85 -7.80
N PRO A 79 -14.08 -26.53 -7.15
CA PRO A 79 -14.39 -27.55 -6.15
C PRO A 79 -15.07 -26.97 -4.92
N LEU A 80 -14.70 -25.77 -4.47
CA LEU A 80 -15.35 -25.17 -3.28
C LEU A 80 -16.77 -24.69 -3.56
N SER A 81 -17.06 -24.16 -4.75
CA SER A 81 -18.44 -23.83 -5.13
C SER A 81 -19.32 -25.07 -5.16
N HIS A 82 -18.82 -26.17 -5.73
CA HIS A 82 -19.55 -27.43 -5.73
C HIS A 82 -19.76 -28.00 -4.29
N ALA A 83 -18.75 -27.86 -3.43
CA ALA A 83 -18.89 -28.21 -2.02
C ALA A 83 -19.96 -27.36 -1.33
N ILE A 84 -20.03 -26.05 -1.60
CA ILE A 84 -21.04 -25.16 -1.03
C ILE A 84 -22.45 -25.60 -1.46
N ASP A 85 -22.66 -25.84 -2.75
CA ASP A 85 -23.96 -26.27 -3.27
C ASP A 85 -24.46 -27.54 -2.60
N LEU A 86 -23.56 -28.50 -2.39
CA LEU A 86 -23.89 -29.76 -1.70
C LEU A 86 -24.11 -29.55 -0.19
N LEU A 87 -23.28 -28.76 0.46
CA LEU A 87 -23.39 -28.47 1.91
C LEU A 87 -24.68 -27.70 2.26
N GLU A 88 -25.09 -26.76 1.40
CA GLU A 88 -26.33 -26.01 1.60
C GLU A 88 -27.57 -26.93 1.61
N ILE A 89 -27.51 -28.05 0.89
CA ILE A 89 -28.58 -29.07 0.87
C ILE A 89 -28.44 -30.06 2.03
N GLN A 90 -27.22 -30.59 2.24
CA GLN A 90 -26.96 -31.69 3.18
C GLN A 90 -26.84 -31.21 4.64
N THR A 91 -26.13 -30.09 4.85
CA THR A 91 -25.78 -29.56 6.19
C THR A 91 -25.71 -28.02 6.17
N PRO A 92 -26.85 -27.30 6.01
CA PRO A 92 -26.88 -25.86 5.78
C PRO A 92 -26.27 -25.01 6.92
N SER A 93 -26.06 -25.58 8.08
CA SER A 93 -25.39 -24.92 9.22
C SER A 93 -23.88 -25.26 9.33
N SER A 94 -23.32 -25.97 8.34
CA SER A 94 -21.90 -26.35 8.37
C SER A 94 -20.98 -25.12 8.39
N ALA A 95 -19.94 -25.20 9.22
CA ALA A 95 -18.86 -24.20 9.23
C ALA A 95 -18.06 -24.19 7.91
N ASP A 96 -18.06 -25.29 7.18
CA ASP A 96 -17.30 -25.47 5.96
C ASP A 96 -17.81 -24.56 4.83
N ILE A 97 -19.12 -24.21 4.83
CA ILE A 97 -19.69 -23.23 3.91
C ILE A 97 -18.96 -21.88 4.07
N GLY A 98 -18.79 -21.41 5.30
CA GLY A 98 -18.02 -20.20 5.59
C GLY A 98 -16.55 -20.36 5.19
N GLY A 99 -15.92 -21.49 5.55
CA GLY A 99 -14.53 -21.79 5.18
C GLY A 99 -14.31 -21.83 3.68
N ALA A 100 -15.27 -22.36 2.90
CA ALA A 100 -15.21 -22.37 1.44
C ALA A 100 -15.29 -20.95 0.86
N TRP A 101 -16.27 -20.14 1.27
CA TRP A 101 -16.37 -18.74 0.85
C TRP A 101 -15.12 -17.93 1.18
N TYR A 102 -14.58 -18.10 2.41
CA TYR A 102 -13.31 -17.47 2.80
C TYR A 102 -12.17 -17.84 1.84
N THR A 103 -12.00 -19.15 1.57
CA THR A 103 -10.90 -19.65 0.77
C THR A 103 -11.02 -19.21 -0.70
N ILE A 104 -12.22 -19.19 -1.27
CA ILE A 104 -12.47 -18.63 -2.61
C ILE A 104 -12.09 -17.15 -2.65
N GLY A 105 -12.59 -16.36 -1.69
CA GLY A 105 -12.35 -14.92 -1.64
C GLY A 105 -10.88 -14.57 -1.48
N ILE A 106 -10.16 -15.26 -0.60
CA ILE A 106 -8.71 -15.08 -0.43
C ILE A 106 -7.94 -15.53 -1.67
N SER A 107 -8.38 -16.59 -2.36
CA SER A 107 -7.74 -17.05 -3.60
C SER A 107 -7.81 -15.98 -4.69
N HIS A 108 -8.96 -15.37 -4.90
CA HIS A 108 -9.11 -14.26 -5.84
C HIS A 108 -8.30 -13.04 -5.43
N TYR A 109 -8.29 -12.70 -4.14
CA TYR A 109 -7.48 -11.59 -3.62
C TYR A 109 -5.98 -11.80 -3.90
N LEU A 110 -5.46 -13.02 -3.66
CA LEU A 110 -4.05 -13.36 -3.90
C LEU A 110 -3.66 -13.36 -5.39
N GLN A 111 -4.64 -13.53 -6.28
CA GLN A 111 -4.48 -13.39 -7.74
C GLN A 111 -4.65 -11.95 -8.22
N ALA A 112 -4.78 -10.97 -7.33
CA ALA A 112 -5.15 -9.59 -7.62
C ALA A 112 -6.48 -9.43 -8.41
N ALA A 113 -7.33 -10.45 -8.40
CA ALA A 113 -8.67 -10.43 -8.97
C ALA A 113 -9.65 -9.80 -7.96
N TYR A 114 -9.38 -8.53 -7.59
CA TYR A 114 -10.02 -7.86 -6.46
C TYR A 114 -11.56 -7.83 -6.58
N GLU A 115 -12.11 -7.54 -7.75
CA GLU A 115 -13.57 -7.51 -7.94
C GLU A 115 -14.20 -8.88 -7.65
N LYS A 116 -13.56 -9.98 -8.11
CA LYS A 116 -14.04 -11.34 -7.85
C LYS A 116 -13.91 -11.76 -6.38
N SER A 117 -13.00 -11.15 -5.62
CA SER A 117 -12.81 -11.46 -4.20
C SER A 117 -13.91 -10.89 -3.30
N ILE A 118 -14.61 -9.83 -3.74
CA ILE A 118 -15.56 -9.09 -2.91
C ILE A 118 -16.74 -9.94 -2.47
N GLU A 119 -17.45 -10.54 -3.41
CA GLU A 119 -18.68 -11.28 -3.09
C GLU A 119 -18.41 -12.50 -2.19
N PRO A 120 -17.41 -13.37 -2.47
CA PRO A 120 -17.07 -14.46 -1.57
C PRO A 120 -16.70 -14.01 -0.16
N LEU A 121 -15.90 -12.94 0.00
CA LEU A 121 -15.53 -12.43 1.31
C LEU A 121 -16.73 -11.86 2.07
N LYS A 122 -17.65 -11.19 1.38
CA LYS A 122 -18.92 -10.73 1.98
C LYS A 122 -19.79 -11.91 2.42
N ARG A 123 -19.91 -12.94 1.60
CA ARG A 123 -20.63 -14.17 1.95
C ARG A 123 -20.04 -14.84 3.19
N TYR A 124 -18.71 -14.96 3.25
CA TYR A 124 -18.05 -15.45 4.44
C TYR A 124 -18.41 -14.66 5.69
N ILE A 125 -18.33 -13.32 5.63
CA ILE A 125 -18.64 -12.44 6.76
C ILE A 125 -20.10 -12.61 7.18
N ASP A 126 -21.06 -12.63 6.24
CA ASP A 126 -22.49 -12.77 6.51
C ASP A 126 -22.83 -14.12 7.17
N VAL A 127 -22.34 -15.24 6.60
CA VAL A 127 -22.54 -16.59 7.14
C VAL A 127 -21.94 -16.70 8.56
N THR A 128 -20.75 -16.15 8.77
CA THR A 128 -20.07 -16.21 10.06
C THR A 128 -20.81 -15.41 11.14
N LEU A 129 -21.30 -14.22 10.81
CA LEU A 129 -22.07 -13.38 11.73
C LEU A 129 -23.44 -13.99 12.04
N LYS A 130 -24.13 -14.56 11.04
CA LYS A 130 -25.41 -15.30 11.27
C LYS A 130 -25.22 -16.49 12.19
N ALA A 131 -24.07 -17.17 12.10
CA ALA A 131 -23.70 -18.25 12.99
C ALA A 131 -23.21 -17.78 14.38
N ARG A 132 -23.23 -16.46 14.66
CA ARG A 132 -22.72 -15.84 15.90
C ARG A 132 -21.25 -16.21 16.20
N ARG A 133 -20.45 -16.36 15.15
CA ARG A 133 -19.00 -16.62 15.24
C ARG A 133 -18.20 -15.34 15.01
N GLU A 134 -16.98 -15.32 15.49
CA GLU A 134 -16.05 -14.23 15.22
C GLU A 134 -15.58 -14.29 13.75
N VAL A 135 -15.62 -13.15 13.07
CA VAL A 135 -15.13 -13.03 11.70
C VAL A 135 -13.62 -12.88 11.74
N ASP A 136 -12.92 -13.69 10.95
CA ASP A 136 -11.47 -13.61 10.83
C ASP A 136 -11.05 -12.21 10.33
N ALA A 137 -10.10 -11.58 11.04
CA ALA A 137 -9.59 -10.25 10.71
C ALA A 137 -8.98 -10.19 9.31
N SER A 138 -8.35 -11.29 8.86
CA SER A 138 -7.75 -11.35 7.52
C SER A 138 -8.77 -11.25 6.40
N ALA A 139 -10.00 -11.76 6.59
CA ALA A 139 -11.07 -11.60 5.61
C ALA A 139 -11.52 -10.14 5.48
N ARG A 140 -11.71 -9.45 6.62
CA ARG A 140 -12.05 -8.01 6.63
C ARG A 140 -10.95 -7.18 5.98
N THR A 141 -9.69 -7.49 6.31
CA THR A 141 -8.51 -6.83 5.74
C THR A 141 -8.41 -7.07 4.23
N ALA A 142 -8.61 -8.31 3.76
CA ALA A 142 -8.57 -8.61 2.34
C ALA A 142 -9.70 -7.89 1.59
N LEU A 143 -10.92 -7.87 2.13
CA LEU A 143 -12.05 -7.14 1.56
C LEU A 143 -11.78 -5.63 1.51
N ALA A 144 -11.27 -5.05 2.59
CA ALA A 144 -10.94 -3.63 2.64
C ALA A 144 -9.88 -3.23 1.62
N ARG A 145 -8.84 -4.06 1.47
CA ARG A 145 -7.78 -3.84 0.48
C ARG A 145 -8.26 -4.06 -0.95
N ALA A 146 -9.14 -5.04 -1.17
CA ALA A 146 -9.78 -5.22 -2.48
C ALA A 146 -10.54 -3.95 -2.89
N TYR A 147 -11.33 -3.38 -2.00
CA TYR A 147 -11.99 -2.09 -2.22
C TYR A 147 -11.01 -0.94 -2.46
N PHE A 148 -9.89 -0.89 -1.70
CA PHE A 148 -8.85 0.11 -1.91
C PHE A 148 -8.24 0.05 -3.32
N PHE A 149 -7.88 -1.15 -3.79
CA PHE A 149 -7.30 -1.35 -5.13
C PHE A 149 -8.29 -1.07 -6.28
N LEU A 150 -9.58 -1.08 -5.99
CA LEU A 150 -10.66 -0.72 -6.93
C LEU A 150 -11.10 0.75 -6.79
N ASP A 151 -10.36 1.58 -6.04
CA ASP A 151 -10.69 2.98 -5.71
C ASP A 151 -12.06 3.16 -5.01
N ARG A 152 -12.64 2.09 -4.46
CA ARG A 152 -13.90 2.07 -3.71
C ARG A 152 -13.65 2.43 -2.24
N HIS A 153 -13.19 3.66 -2.03
CA HIS A 153 -12.68 4.11 -0.73
C HIS A 153 -13.75 4.21 0.37
N ASP A 154 -15.01 4.47 0.01
CA ASP A 154 -16.10 4.58 0.97
C ASP A 154 -16.45 3.23 1.60
N GLU A 155 -16.32 2.16 0.84
CA GLU A 155 -16.50 0.79 1.34
C GLU A 155 -15.27 0.28 2.10
N ALA A 156 -14.06 0.74 1.72
CA ALA A 156 -12.82 0.32 2.38
C ALA A 156 -12.69 0.89 3.79
N LEU A 157 -12.97 2.19 3.99
CA LEU A 157 -12.71 2.90 5.25
C LEU A 157 -13.38 2.28 6.47
N PRO A 158 -14.67 1.89 6.48
CA PRO A 158 -15.30 1.28 7.63
C PRO A 158 -14.64 -0.04 8.06
N LEU A 159 -14.19 -0.83 7.08
CA LEU A 159 -13.51 -2.10 7.34
C LEU A 159 -12.09 -1.89 7.92
N LEU A 160 -11.38 -0.86 7.45
CA LEU A 160 -10.06 -0.50 7.97
C LEU A 160 -10.12 0.15 9.37
N ALA A 161 -11.23 0.81 9.71
CA ALA A 161 -11.43 1.45 11.00
C ALA A 161 -11.75 0.45 12.12
N SER A 162 -12.46 -0.64 11.82
CA SER A 162 -12.89 -1.64 12.82
C SER A 162 -11.73 -2.38 13.48
N THR A 163 -10.53 -2.36 12.90
CA THR A 163 -9.32 -2.95 13.47
C THR A 163 -8.61 -2.05 14.48
N ALA A 164 -8.92 -0.75 14.52
CA ALA A 164 -8.28 0.23 15.40
C ALA A 164 -8.73 0.14 16.88
N GLY A 165 -9.82 -0.55 17.18
CA GLY A 165 -10.38 -0.71 18.53
C GLY A 165 -10.08 -2.06 19.19
N GLU A 166 -9.57 -3.03 18.46
CA GLU A 166 -9.15 -4.31 19.04
C GLU A 166 -7.82 -4.08 19.78
N LYS A 167 -7.82 -4.38 21.10
CA LYS A 167 -6.60 -4.33 21.90
C LYS A 167 -5.48 -5.01 21.13
N PRO A 168 -4.24 -4.49 21.18
CA PRO A 168 -3.11 -5.12 20.53
C PRO A 168 -2.98 -6.53 21.10
N ALA A 169 -3.57 -7.49 20.44
CA ALA A 169 -3.43 -8.89 20.80
C ALA A 169 -2.00 -9.27 20.46
N GLY A 170 -1.27 -9.64 21.45
CA GLY A 170 0.14 -9.91 21.60
C GLY A 170 0.87 -10.79 20.58
N SER A 171 0.44 -10.85 19.32
CA SER A 171 1.23 -11.49 18.28
C SER A 171 1.82 -10.46 17.31
N PRO A 172 3.10 -10.61 16.91
CA PRO A 172 3.75 -9.74 15.95
C PRO A 172 3.02 -9.65 14.59
N GLU A 173 2.33 -10.72 14.19
CA GLU A 173 1.58 -10.80 12.94
C GLU A 173 0.37 -9.86 12.95
N ARG A 174 -0.39 -9.83 14.06
CA ARG A 174 -1.53 -8.92 14.22
C ARG A 174 -1.09 -7.46 14.28
N ALA A 175 0.05 -7.18 14.90
CA ALA A 175 0.61 -5.83 14.91
C ALA A 175 0.96 -5.34 13.49
N LYS A 176 1.57 -6.21 12.67
CA LYS A 176 1.88 -5.93 11.26
C LYS A 176 0.61 -5.73 10.42
N GLU A 177 -0.42 -6.53 10.65
CA GLU A 177 -1.70 -6.39 9.95
C GLU A 177 -2.40 -5.08 10.31
N SER A 178 -2.44 -4.70 11.57
CA SER A 178 -2.97 -3.42 12.04
C SER A 178 -2.20 -2.24 11.43
N ALA A 179 -0.86 -2.31 11.39
CA ALA A 179 -0.02 -1.30 10.75
C ALA A 179 -0.32 -1.16 9.25
N ALA A 180 -0.48 -2.29 8.54
CA ALA A 180 -0.81 -2.28 7.13
C ALA A 180 -2.21 -1.69 6.87
N ASN A 181 -3.20 -1.97 7.72
CA ASN A 181 -4.53 -1.37 7.62
C ASN A 181 -4.49 0.15 7.88
N ALA A 182 -3.67 0.59 8.85
CA ALA A 182 -3.43 2.00 9.09
C ALA A 182 -2.76 2.69 7.88
N TYR A 183 -1.83 2.01 7.19
CA TYR A 183 -1.26 2.50 5.93
C TYR A 183 -2.35 2.72 4.86
N TYR A 184 -3.19 1.72 4.57
CA TYR A 184 -4.25 1.86 3.56
C TYR A 184 -5.24 2.97 3.92
N ARG A 185 -5.62 3.09 5.19
CA ARG A 185 -6.46 4.19 5.68
C ARG A 185 -5.79 5.55 5.44
N GLY A 186 -4.51 5.68 5.77
CA GLY A 186 -3.72 6.88 5.52
C GLY A 186 -3.61 7.21 4.03
N ALA A 187 -3.41 6.21 3.18
CA ALA A 187 -3.34 6.38 1.73
C ALA A 187 -4.67 6.88 1.13
N ILE A 188 -5.81 6.38 1.64
CA ILE A 188 -7.13 6.89 1.24
C ILE A 188 -7.29 8.36 1.63
N TYR A 189 -6.96 8.72 2.86
CA TYR A 189 -7.06 10.11 3.31
C TYR A 189 -6.09 11.03 2.57
N PHE A 190 -4.89 10.56 2.24
CA PHE A 190 -3.96 11.29 1.40
C PHE A 190 -4.51 11.59 0.00
N LYS A 191 -5.14 10.61 -0.66
CA LYS A 191 -5.82 10.80 -1.95
C LYS A 191 -6.99 11.79 -1.85
N ARG A 192 -7.65 11.86 -0.70
CA ARG A 192 -8.74 12.81 -0.42
C ARG A 192 -8.27 14.19 0.05
N GLU A 193 -6.96 14.42 0.06
CA GLU A 193 -6.33 15.66 0.55
C GLU A 193 -6.65 15.99 2.02
N ASP A 194 -7.09 15.00 2.80
CA ASP A 194 -7.32 15.10 4.23
C ASP A 194 -6.02 14.79 4.98
N ASP A 195 -5.12 15.79 5.01
CA ASP A 195 -3.79 15.61 5.58
C ASP A 195 -3.82 15.28 7.07
N ASP A 196 -4.80 15.76 7.81
CA ASP A 196 -4.90 15.49 9.26
C ASP A 196 -5.13 14.00 9.52
N ARG A 197 -6.12 13.43 8.88
CA ARG A 197 -6.42 12.00 9.03
C ARG A 197 -5.38 11.12 8.36
N ALA A 198 -4.79 11.57 7.25
CA ALA A 198 -3.68 10.88 6.59
C ALA A 198 -2.47 10.75 7.53
N ILE A 199 -1.99 11.87 8.10
CA ILE A 199 -0.85 11.91 9.02
C ILE A 199 -1.12 11.05 10.27
N ALA A 200 -2.30 11.16 10.88
CA ALA A 200 -2.66 10.36 12.05
C ALA A 200 -2.57 8.85 11.76
N SER A 201 -3.16 8.40 10.63
CA SER A 201 -3.15 7.00 10.22
C SER A 201 -1.75 6.51 9.84
N LEU A 202 -0.97 7.33 9.12
CA LEU A 202 0.38 6.96 8.69
C LEU A 202 1.38 6.92 9.86
N ARG A 203 1.22 7.78 10.87
CA ARG A 203 2.00 7.67 12.12
C ARG A 203 1.70 6.35 12.84
N GLU A 204 0.45 5.89 12.84
CA GLU A 204 0.08 4.57 13.38
C GLU A 204 0.75 3.45 12.57
N ALA A 205 0.71 3.53 11.25
CA ALA A 205 1.36 2.56 10.36
C ALA A 205 2.87 2.47 10.63
N VAL A 206 3.57 3.59 10.66
CA VAL A 206 5.02 3.66 10.93
C VAL A 206 5.37 3.21 12.34
N ARG A 207 4.50 3.46 13.34
CA ARG A 207 4.71 2.94 14.70
C ARG A 207 4.64 1.43 14.75
N GLY A 208 3.72 0.81 14.03
CA GLY A 208 3.56 -0.65 13.97
C GLY A 208 4.56 -1.36 13.05
N ASN A 209 5.05 -0.66 12.01
CA ASN A 209 6.10 -1.13 11.13
C ASN A 209 7.04 0.02 10.75
N PRO A 210 8.10 0.27 11.53
CA PRO A 210 9.02 1.38 11.30
C PRO A 210 9.82 1.31 9.99
N GLU A 211 9.90 0.13 9.37
CA GLU A 211 10.62 -0.10 8.13
C GLU A 211 9.72 -0.10 6.89
N ASP A 212 8.44 0.25 7.05
CA ASP A 212 7.51 0.36 5.93
C ASP A 212 7.83 1.60 5.08
N VAL A 213 8.58 1.36 4.01
CA VAL A 213 9.00 2.40 3.06
C VAL A 213 7.81 3.17 2.50
N ALA A 214 6.71 2.49 2.14
CA ALA A 214 5.55 3.15 1.56
C ALA A 214 4.84 4.06 2.58
N ALA A 215 4.74 3.61 3.84
CA ALA A 215 4.17 4.41 4.91
C ALA A 215 5.03 5.63 5.25
N LEU A 216 6.36 5.48 5.29
CA LEU A 216 7.29 6.58 5.53
C LEU A 216 7.25 7.63 4.40
N GLU A 217 7.25 7.18 3.14
CA GLU A 217 7.15 8.07 1.99
C GLU A 217 5.87 8.91 2.05
N LEU A 218 4.75 8.25 2.25
CA LEU A 218 3.45 8.91 2.24
C LEU A 218 3.27 9.82 3.47
N LEU A 219 3.84 9.44 4.63
CA LEU A 219 3.86 10.29 5.82
C LEU A 219 4.66 11.57 5.57
N ALA A 220 5.86 11.46 5.02
CA ALA A 220 6.69 12.62 4.70
C ALA A 220 5.99 13.57 3.71
N GLU A 221 5.37 13.04 2.64
CA GLU A 221 4.62 13.85 1.67
C GLU A 221 3.39 14.53 2.31
N SER A 222 2.64 13.82 3.16
CA SER A 222 1.49 14.38 3.88
C SER A 222 1.90 15.51 4.82
N LEU A 223 2.99 15.30 5.58
CA LEU A 223 3.57 16.29 6.48
C LEU A 223 4.01 17.55 5.72
N MET A 224 4.75 17.37 4.61
CA MET A 224 5.21 18.47 3.76
C MET A 224 4.05 19.23 3.11
N ARG A 225 2.98 18.53 2.68
CA ARG A 225 1.78 19.16 2.10
C ARG A 225 1.08 20.02 3.15
N LYS A 226 0.83 19.47 4.33
CA LYS A 226 0.19 20.18 5.43
C LYS A 226 1.03 21.34 5.95
N ALA A 227 2.37 21.19 6.02
CA ALA A 227 3.28 22.19 6.53
C ALA A 227 3.31 23.52 5.75
N ARG A 228 2.78 23.52 4.51
CA ARG A 228 2.76 24.71 3.64
C ARG A 228 1.71 25.74 4.06
N LYS A 229 0.55 25.29 4.57
CA LYS A 229 -0.58 26.17 4.93
C LYS A 229 -1.36 25.59 6.14
N PRO A 230 -1.23 26.19 7.34
CA PRO A 230 -0.30 27.28 7.70
C PRO A 230 1.15 26.80 7.71
N LYS A 231 2.10 27.71 7.50
CA LYS A 231 3.54 27.39 7.57
C LYS A 231 3.87 26.84 8.97
N SER A 232 4.35 25.60 9.02
CA SER A 232 4.64 24.90 10.28
C SER A 232 6.03 24.29 10.25
N GLU A 233 6.96 24.89 11.00
CA GLU A 233 8.33 24.38 11.14
C GLU A 233 8.36 22.99 11.78
N ALA A 234 7.48 22.74 12.75
CA ALA A 234 7.39 21.43 13.41
C ALA A 234 7.05 20.29 12.43
N LEU A 235 6.09 20.52 11.53
CA LEU A 235 5.73 19.51 10.52
C LEU A 235 6.85 19.31 9.48
N TRP A 236 7.56 20.37 9.09
CA TRP A 236 8.73 20.25 8.23
C TRP A 236 9.87 19.48 8.89
N SER A 237 10.11 19.72 10.20
CA SER A 237 11.12 18.99 10.97
C SER A 237 10.76 17.50 11.07
N GLU A 238 9.50 17.17 11.35
CA GLU A 238 9.03 15.77 11.37
C GLU A 238 9.14 15.11 9.99
N ALA A 239 8.86 15.84 8.92
CA ALA A 239 9.05 15.33 7.55
C ALA A 239 10.54 15.01 7.27
N ALA A 240 11.46 15.86 7.74
CA ALA A 240 12.89 15.62 7.62
C ALA A 240 13.33 14.39 8.43
N GLU A 241 12.88 14.23 9.67
CA GLU A 241 13.15 13.05 10.49
C GLU A 241 12.59 11.75 9.85
N THR A 242 11.41 11.85 9.24
CA THR A 242 10.82 10.74 8.49
C THR A 242 11.67 10.39 7.26
N GLY A 243 12.17 11.40 6.55
CA GLY A 243 13.10 11.25 5.44
C GLY A 243 14.43 10.61 5.84
N GLU A 244 14.97 10.93 7.04
CA GLU A 244 16.19 10.29 7.57
C GLU A 244 15.96 8.79 7.86
N LYS A 245 14.81 8.44 8.44
CA LYS A 245 14.44 7.02 8.63
C LYS A 245 14.36 6.30 7.29
N LEU A 246 13.74 6.93 6.30
CA LEU A 246 13.64 6.40 4.95
C LEU A 246 15.02 6.18 4.32
N LYS A 247 15.94 7.16 4.48
CA LYS A 247 17.32 7.06 3.98
C LYS A 247 18.11 5.92 4.61
N ALA A 248 17.88 5.63 5.88
CA ALA A 248 18.53 4.51 6.57
C ALA A 248 18.11 3.14 5.99
N ILE A 249 16.91 3.06 5.42
CA ILE A 249 16.38 1.84 4.81
C ILE A 249 16.71 1.79 3.31
N ARG A 250 16.57 2.93 2.62
CA ARG A 250 16.72 3.03 1.17
C ARG A 250 17.26 4.41 0.77
N ASP A 251 18.49 4.46 0.31
CA ASP A 251 19.15 5.68 -0.17
C ASP A 251 19.10 5.78 -1.71
N ASP A 252 17.92 6.01 -2.25
CA ASP A 252 17.67 6.24 -3.67
C ASP A 252 17.34 7.72 -3.99
N LEU A 253 17.03 8.00 -5.27
CA LEU A 253 16.70 9.36 -5.73
C LEU A 253 15.36 9.86 -5.18
N LYS A 254 14.40 8.96 -4.96
CA LYS A 254 13.11 9.31 -4.37
C LYS A 254 13.27 9.77 -2.93
N THR A 255 14.06 9.03 -2.17
CA THR A 255 14.43 9.39 -0.80
C THR A 255 15.20 10.70 -0.74
N ALA A 256 16.16 10.90 -1.65
CA ALA A 256 16.90 12.16 -1.74
C ALA A 256 15.98 13.36 -2.04
N ASN A 257 14.99 13.20 -2.91
CA ASN A 257 13.99 14.24 -3.21
C ASN A 257 13.15 14.59 -1.96
N ILE A 258 12.61 13.56 -1.27
CA ILE A 258 11.81 13.77 -0.05
C ILE A 258 12.64 14.50 1.00
N LEU A 259 13.84 13.99 1.29
CA LEU A 259 14.72 14.51 2.33
C LEU A 259 15.19 15.94 2.02
N GLY A 260 15.61 16.20 0.78
CA GLY A 260 16.04 17.52 0.35
C GLY A 260 14.94 18.58 0.47
N ARG A 261 13.71 18.26 0.04
CA ARG A 261 12.55 19.15 0.17
C ARG A 261 12.13 19.37 1.61
N ALA A 262 12.17 18.33 2.44
CA ALA A 262 11.85 18.42 3.85
C ALA A 262 12.85 19.33 4.60
N TYR A 263 14.16 19.18 4.32
CA TYR A 263 15.19 20.06 4.89
C TYR A 263 15.05 21.50 4.44
N LEU A 264 14.73 21.76 3.16
CA LEU A 264 14.46 23.13 2.70
C LEU A 264 13.30 23.76 3.47
N GLY A 265 12.20 23.01 3.63
CA GLY A 265 11.05 23.49 4.40
C GLY A 265 11.36 23.72 5.88
N ALA A 266 12.17 22.87 6.48
CA ALA A 266 12.66 22.97 7.86
C ALA A 266 13.79 24.02 8.01
N GLN A 267 14.19 24.71 6.96
CA GLN A 267 15.27 25.68 6.90
C GLN A 267 16.65 25.11 7.29
N ARG A 268 16.82 23.78 7.19
CA ARG A 268 18.10 23.07 7.39
C ARG A 268 18.90 23.04 6.09
N PHE A 269 19.28 24.23 5.61
CA PHE A 269 19.80 24.40 4.26
C PHE A 269 21.09 23.62 3.99
N ASP A 270 22.02 23.60 4.93
CA ASP A 270 23.25 22.81 4.79
C ASP A 270 22.98 21.31 4.61
N SER A 271 22.02 20.78 5.39
CA SER A 271 21.61 19.37 5.29
C SER A 271 20.90 19.06 3.97
N ALA A 272 20.22 20.05 3.36
CA ALA A 272 19.54 19.90 2.08
C ALA A 272 20.50 19.77 0.90
N VAL A 273 21.72 20.31 0.98
CA VAL A 273 22.66 20.39 -0.15
C VAL A 273 22.98 19.02 -0.73
N ALA A 274 23.42 18.06 0.09
CA ALA A 274 23.88 16.76 -0.40
C ALA A 274 22.76 15.94 -1.08
N PRO A 275 21.57 15.76 -0.49
CA PRO A 275 20.48 15.03 -1.16
C PRO A 275 20.00 15.73 -2.44
N LEU A 276 19.94 17.07 -2.46
CA LEU A 276 19.52 17.81 -3.65
C LEU A 276 20.58 17.83 -4.75
N GLU A 277 21.87 17.85 -4.40
CA GLU A 277 22.96 17.65 -5.35
C GLU A 277 22.86 16.29 -6.05
N LYS A 278 22.66 15.21 -5.25
CA LYS A 278 22.45 13.84 -5.77
C LYS A 278 21.28 13.82 -6.75
N LEU A 279 20.16 14.48 -6.40
CA LEU A 279 18.97 14.54 -7.25
C LEU A 279 19.22 15.31 -8.54
N ALA A 280 19.82 16.52 -8.49
CA ALA A 280 20.06 17.38 -9.64
C ALA A 280 21.05 16.73 -10.64
N LYS A 281 22.13 16.14 -10.13
CA LYS A 281 23.15 15.45 -10.96
C LYS A 281 22.64 14.19 -11.63
N ALA A 282 21.68 13.47 -10.99
CA ALA A 282 21.09 12.28 -11.57
C ALA A 282 19.98 12.59 -12.59
N ASN A 283 19.37 13.77 -12.51
CA ASN A 283 18.29 14.24 -13.39
C ASN A 283 18.68 15.59 -14.00
N THR A 284 19.66 15.56 -14.89
CA THR A 284 20.28 16.77 -15.45
C THR A 284 19.35 17.65 -16.28
N ASP A 285 18.24 17.10 -16.76
CA ASP A 285 17.17 17.76 -17.52
C ASP A 285 16.00 18.25 -16.63
N ASN A 286 16.06 18.01 -15.31
CA ASN A 286 15.02 18.43 -14.39
C ASN A 286 15.32 19.79 -13.76
N GLY A 287 14.79 20.86 -14.36
CA GLY A 287 14.96 22.24 -13.85
C GLY A 287 14.50 22.45 -12.40
N GLN A 288 13.50 21.67 -11.93
CA GLN A 288 13.02 21.77 -10.55
C GLN A 288 14.06 21.20 -9.54
N ALA A 289 14.76 20.14 -9.93
CA ALA A 289 15.83 19.58 -9.08
C ALA A 289 16.99 20.58 -8.94
N TRP A 290 17.39 21.22 -10.05
CA TRP A 290 18.41 22.26 -10.05
C TRP A 290 17.99 23.50 -9.27
N LEU A 291 16.71 23.89 -9.35
CA LEU A 291 16.17 24.99 -8.55
C LEU A 291 16.28 24.70 -7.05
N TYR A 292 15.82 23.53 -6.58
CA TYR A 292 15.90 23.17 -5.16
C TYR A 292 17.36 23.11 -4.68
N TYR A 293 18.26 22.55 -5.50
CA TYR A 293 19.69 22.53 -5.20
C TYR A 293 20.27 23.95 -5.10
N GLY A 294 19.93 24.82 -6.05
CA GLY A 294 20.34 26.22 -6.07
C GLY A 294 19.86 27.00 -4.84
N ILE A 295 18.58 26.79 -4.42
CA ILE A 295 18.02 27.40 -3.20
C ILE A 295 18.82 26.92 -1.97
N ALA A 296 19.09 25.62 -1.84
CA ALA A 296 19.85 25.07 -0.73
C ALA A 296 21.24 25.71 -0.64
N LEU A 297 21.93 25.83 -1.78
CA LEU A 297 23.26 26.46 -1.86
C LEU A 297 23.20 27.93 -1.51
N SER A 298 22.26 28.66 -2.05
CA SER A 298 22.05 30.10 -1.78
C SER A 298 21.85 30.36 -0.30
N ARG A 299 20.90 29.63 0.30
CA ARG A 299 20.55 29.80 1.73
C ARG A 299 21.61 29.27 2.69
N SER A 300 22.53 28.41 2.24
CA SER A 300 23.73 27.98 2.98
C SER A 300 24.96 28.84 2.74
N GLY A 301 24.83 29.98 2.02
CA GLY A 301 25.90 30.93 1.76
C GLY A 301 26.89 30.52 0.67
N ARG A 302 26.60 29.49 -0.11
CA ARG A 302 27.48 28.98 -1.18
C ARG A 302 27.16 29.64 -2.53
N MET A 303 27.25 30.99 -2.55
CA MET A 303 26.72 31.85 -3.62
C MET A 303 27.18 31.46 -5.03
N ARG A 304 28.50 31.20 -5.25
CA ARG A 304 28.99 30.84 -6.59
C ARG A 304 28.36 29.57 -7.14
N LYS A 305 28.28 28.50 -6.32
CA LYS A 305 27.62 27.26 -6.74
C LYS A 305 26.12 27.43 -6.91
N ALA A 306 25.49 28.31 -6.13
CA ALA A 306 24.08 28.65 -6.27
C ALA A 306 23.79 29.32 -7.63
N MET A 307 24.65 30.26 -8.08
CA MET A 307 24.52 30.88 -9.42
C MET A 307 24.54 29.79 -10.50
N GLU A 308 25.57 28.92 -10.50
CA GLU A 308 25.71 27.84 -11.48
C GLU A 308 24.46 26.94 -11.54
N ALA A 309 23.96 26.50 -10.38
CA ALA A 309 22.79 25.63 -10.30
C ALA A 309 21.49 26.33 -10.76
N LEU A 310 21.32 27.61 -10.39
CA LEU A 310 20.12 28.39 -10.76
C LEU A 310 20.15 28.77 -12.25
N GLU A 311 21.33 29.03 -12.82
CA GLU A 311 21.47 29.24 -14.26
C GLU A 311 21.05 28.01 -15.07
N ILE A 312 21.47 26.81 -14.64
CA ILE A 312 20.98 25.55 -15.24
C ILE A 312 19.46 25.43 -15.10
N ALA A 313 18.91 25.73 -13.92
CA ALA A 313 17.46 25.69 -13.72
C ALA A 313 16.71 26.62 -14.67
N ILE A 314 17.24 27.83 -14.92
CA ILE A 314 16.66 28.82 -15.85
C ILE A 314 16.87 28.39 -17.30
N GLN A 315 18.01 27.80 -17.67
CA GLN A 315 18.20 27.25 -19.00
C GLN A 315 17.17 26.17 -19.33
N LEU A 316 16.82 25.33 -18.37
CA LEU A 316 15.82 24.28 -18.51
C LEU A 316 14.37 24.80 -18.45
N ASN A 317 14.14 25.85 -17.67
CA ASN A 317 12.84 26.52 -17.56
C ASN A 317 13.02 28.05 -17.48
N PRO A 318 13.07 28.74 -18.63
CA PRO A 318 13.35 30.20 -18.70
C PRO A 318 12.31 31.09 -17.98
N GLU A 319 11.09 30.61 -17.82
CA GLU A 319 10.00 31.35 -17.17
C GLU A 319 9.82 30.97 -15.68
N SER A 320 10.74 30.20 -15.10
CA SER A 320 10.68 29.82 -13.69
C SER A 320 10.88 31.03 -12.78
N ILE A 321 9.77 31.65 -12.36
CA ILE A 321 9.78 32.80 -11.46
C ILE A 321 10.58 32.50 -10.18
N PRO A 322 10.43 31.33 -9.51
CA PRO A 322 11.24 31.01 -8.33
C PRO A 322 12.75 30.97 -8.64
N ALA A 323 13.16 30.41 -9.79
CA ALA A 323 14.57 30.33 -10.16
C ALA A 323 15.14 31.72 -10.48
N LEU A 324 14.40 32.52 -11.25
CA LEU A 324 14.78 33.90 -11.55
C LEU A 324 14.87 34.75 -10.28
N SER A 325 13.88 34.67 -9.38
CA SER A 325 13.88 35.44 -8.15
C SER A 325 15.05 35.05 -7.22
N GLU A 326 15.34 33.77 -7.09
CA GLU A 326 16.45 33.30 -6.26
C GLU A 326 17.81 33.66 -6.88
N LEU A 327 17.98 33.56 -8.21
CA LEU A 327 19.20 33.99 -8.89
C LEU A 327 19.42 35.51 -8.76
N GLY A 328 18.35 36.30 -8.88
CA GLY A 328 18.40 37.72 -8.63
C GLY A 328 18.88 38.04 -7.22
N TYR A 329 18.35 37.33 -6.21
CA TYR A 329 18.80 37.43 -4.82
C TYR A 329 20.28 37.07 -4.64
N VAL A 330 20.75 36.01 -5.29
CA VAL A 330 22.16 35.57 -5.21
C VAL A 330 23.10 36.63 -5.81
N TYR A 331 22.77 37.19 -6.96
CA TYR A 331 23.54 38.30 -7.58
C TYR A 331 23.52 39.55 -6.69
N GLU A 332 22.38 39.88 -6.09
CA GLU A 332 22.26 41.02 -5.19
C GLU A 332 23.14 40.82 -3.93
N ALA A 333 23.09 39.61 -3.32
CA ALA A 333 23.91 39.26 -2.15
C ALA A 333 25.42 39.33 -2.45
N ASP A 334 25.80 39.00 -3.70
CA ASP A 334 27.18 39.12 -4.19
C ASP A 334 27.53 40.55 -4.69
N LYS A 335 26.62 41.52 -4.46
CA LYS A 335 26.77 42.93 -4.91
C LYS A 335 26.88 43.12 -6.41
N GLN A 336 26.46 42.18 -7.22
CA GLN A 336 26.40 42.24 -8.67
C GLN A 336 25.07 42.86 -9.11
N TYR A 337 24.83 44.14 -8.73
CA TYR A 337 23.50 44.76 -8.87
C TYR A 337 23.01 44.88 -10.30
N GLN A 338 23.90 45.02 -11.27
CA GLN A 338 23.54 45.08 -12.71
C GLN A 338 23.00 43.71 -13.19
N GLN A 339 23.63 42.62 -12.79
CA GLN A 339 23.16 41.27 -13.09
C GLN A 339 21.83 40.97 -12.36
N ALA A 340 21.77 41.30 -11.06
CA ALA A 340 20.56 41.15 -10.27
C ALA A 340 19.36 41.88 -10.93
N LEU A 341 19.56 43.13 -11.37
CA LEU A 341 18.52 43.90 -12.02
C LEU A 341 17.98 43.21 -13.29
N ARG A 342 18.88 42.76 -14.17
CA ARG A 342 18.47 42.05 -15.39
C ARG A 342 17.64 40.81 -15.10
N ILE A 343 17.99 40.05 -14.05
CA ILE A 343 17.27 38.83 -13.68
C ILE A 343 15.91 39.17 -13.05
N TYR A 344 15.83 40.15 -12.16
CA TYR A 344 14.56 40.59 -11.59
C TYR A 344 13.61 41.22 -12.64
N GLU A 345 14.14 41.93 -13.64
CA GLU A 345 13.34 42.41 -14.77
C GLU A 345 12.72 41.26 -15.57
N LYS A 346 13.48 40.17 -15.81
CA LYS A 346 12.94 38.94 -16.41
C LYS A 346 11.86 38.30 -15.53
N ALA A 347 12.11 38.22 -14.24
CA ALA A 347 11.13 37.64 -13.28
C ALA A 347 9.83 38.46 -13.26
N TYR A 348 9.95 39.80 -13.28
CA TYR A 348 8.80 40.68 -13.32
C TYR A 348 8.04 40.55 -14.63
N ALA A 349 8.73 40.52 -15.77
CA ALA A 349 8.11 40.35 -17.07
C ALA A 349 7.32 39.02 -17.18
N ALA A 350 7.81 37.94 -16.56
CA ALA A 350 7.16 36.65 -16.56
C ALA A 350 5.97 36.54 -15.56
N SER A 351 5.97 37.30 -14.45
CA SER A 351 4.97 37.17 -13.40
C SER A 351 3.99 38.33 -13.29
N ASN A 352 4.42 39.53 -13.68
CA ASN A 352 3.75 40.79 -13.39
C ASN A 352 3.44 41.03 -11.90
N ASP A 353 4.25 40.40 -10.99
CA ASP A 353 4.06 40.46 -9.58
C ASP A 353 4.54 41.79 -8.96
N ALA A 354 3.70 42.41 -8.10
CA ALA A 354 3.98 43.69 -7.50
C ALA A 354 5.18 43.65 -6.52
N ALA A 355 5.42 42.57 -5.82
CA ALA A 355 6.54 42.41 -4.91
C ALA A 355 7.87 42.31 -5.66
N ILE A 356 7.85 41.56 -6.80
CA ILE A 356 9.00 41.47 -7.70
C ILE A 356 9.28 42.84 -8.31
N LYS A 357 8.24 43.60 -8.73
CA LYS A 357 8.37 44.97 -9.23
C LYS A 357 9.07 45.87 -8.21
N ALA A 358 8.60 45.91 -6.97
CA ALA A 358 9.20 46.70 -5.90
C ALA A 358 10.68 46.32 -5.66
N THR A 359 11.00 45.02 -5.70
CA THR A 359 12.39 44.53 -5.61
C THR A 359 13.23 45.02 -6.80
N THR A 360 12.69 44.94 -8.00
CA THR A 360 13.36 45.41 -9.22
C THR A 360 13.69 46.94 -9.17
N GLU A 361 12.73 47.75 -8.70
CA GLU A 361 12.92 49.21 -8.55
C GLU A 361 13.98 49.53 -7.51
N ARG A 362 13.98 48.81 -6.36
CA ARG A 362 15.00 48.96 -5.31
C ARG A 362 16.40 48.58 -5.82
N VAL A 363 16.54 47.46 -6.53
CA VAL A 363 17.81 46.98 -7.07
C VAL A 363 18.29 47.94 -8.20
N ARG A 364 17.38 48.51 -8.99
CA ARG A 364 17.72 49.51 -10.00
C ARG A 364 18.38 50.74 -9.38
N ALA A 365 17.88 51.22 -8.23
CA ALA A 365 18.50 52.34 -7.50
C ALA A 365 19.92 51.97 -6.98
N LEU A 366 20.14 50.72 -6.52
CA LEU A 366 21.46 50.25 -6.11
C LEU A 366 22.43 50.13 -7.31
N ALA A 367 21.95 49.63 -8.44
CA ALA A 367 22.74 49.48 -9.67
C ALA A 367 23.19 50.82 -10.22
N ALA A 368 22.36 51.88 -10.11
CA ALA A 368 22.70 53.23 -10.52
C ALA A 368 23.79 53.92 -9.63
N GLN A 369 24.03 53.43 -8.44
CA GLN A 369 25.04 53.91 -7.51
C GLN A 369 26.39 53.18 -7.64
N GLN A 370 26.45 52.09 -8.42
CA GLN A 370 27.71 51.42 -8.73
C GLN A 370 28.40 52.15 -9.92
N PRO A 371 29.71 52.48 -9.74
CA PRO A 371 30.49 53.08 -10.79
C PRO A 371 30.69 52.23 -12.01
#